data_491249fb33d69e6a27554a2865c9d83a
#
_entry.id   491249fb33d69e6a27554a2865c9d83a
#
_cell.length_a   1.000
_cell.length_b   1.000
_cell.length_c   1.000
_cell.angle_alpha   90.00
_cell.angle_beta   90.00
_cell.angle_gamma   90.00
#
_symmetry.space_group_name_H-M   'P 1'
#
loop_
_entity.id
_entity.type
_entity.pdbx_description
1 polymer ?
#
loop_
_entity_poly.entity_id
_entity_poly.type
_entity_poly.pdbx_seq_one_letter_code
_entity_poly.pdbx_strand_id
1 'polypeptide(L)'
;MTDYIRKILTARVYDVAIESPLDPMPRMTQRLGRPVLLKREDLQPVFSFKLRGAYNKMSGLSPDQIARGVVCASAGNHAQGVALAAAKLGARAVIVMPRTTPSIKVDACRARGAEVVLHGDAFDEALAQARLLEAEQGLTFLHPFDDPEVIAGQGTIGKEILEQHTGPIEAIFVPVGGGGLAAGIATFVKYLRPGTKVIGVEPEDAACMAAALAADTRVSLPSVGLFADGVAVRQAGEETFRLCREHLDEVITVDTDAMCAAVKDIFDDTRAVSEPSGALSLAGAKLYAEREGGDGTLIAISSGANLNFDRLRHIAERAEIGEQREVLLGVSIPEQPGAYRAFIRALGPRAITEFNYRHAPGAEAQIFVGINIAGGKREKQALIADLREAGYRVLDMSDNEMAKVHVRYMVGGRAVGVAHERLFRFQFPERPGALMKFLDALGPGFDITLFHYRNHGADYGRVLAGIAVPPAERARFDAAIEALGYPATDETENPAYRLFLDGEAAA
;
A
#
# COMPACT_ATOMS: atom_id res chain seq x y z
N MET A 1 4.28 30.42 -7.83
CA MET A 1 5.02 29.66 -8.87
C MET A 1 6.48 30.08 -9.01
N THR A 2 6.80 31.33 -9.37
CA THR A 2 8.19 31.77 -9.65
C THR A 2 9.17 31.53 -8.49
N ASP A 3 8.76 31.68 -7.24
CA ASP A 3 9.61 31.41 -6.07
C ASP A 3 10.01 29.92 -5.97
N TYR A 4 9.09 29.01 -6.22
CA TYR A 4 9.39 27.55 -6.23
C TYR A 4 10.31 27.16 -7.39
N ILE A 5 10.16 27.74 -8.56
CA ILE A 5 11.08 27.49 -9.69
C ILE A 5 12.52 27.87 -9.29
N ARG A 6 12.70 29.05 -8.68
CA ARG A 6 14.00 29.47 -8.19
C ARG A 6 14.54 28.51 -7.14
N LYS A 7 13.71 28.11 -6.15
CA LYS A 7 14.12 27.16 -5.11
C LYS A 7 14.55 25.81 -5.69
N ILE A 8 13.79 25.27 -6.68
CA ILE A 8 14.11 24.00 -7.35
C ILE A 8 15.42 24.11 -8.12
N LEU A 9 15.63 25.18 -8.88
CA LEU A 9 16.86 25.38 -9.65
C LEU A 9 18.11 25.60 -8.78
N THR A 10 17.94 26.09 -7.56
CA THR A 10 19.04 26.32 -6.60
C THR A 10 19.12 25.25 -5.50
N ALA A 11 18.27 24.22 -5.57
CA ALA A 11 18.24 23.17 -4.57
C ALA A 11 19.55 22.38 -4.51
N ARG A 12 20.04 22.19 -3.29
CA ARG A 12 21.27 21.46 -3.03
C ARG A 12 20.96 19.99 -2.74
N VAL A 13 20.73 19.20 -3.78
CA VAL A 13 20.41 17.78 -3.63
C VAL A 13 21.56 16.85 -4.04
N TYR A 14 22.37 17.27 -5.00
CA TYR A 14 23.39 16.42 -5.63
C TYR A 14 24.65 16.21 -4.78
N ASP A 15 24.74 16.82 -3.61
CA ASP A 15 25.75 16.48 -2.61
C ASP A 15 25.54 15.06 -2.04
N VAL A 16 24.31 14.53 -2.13
CA VAL A 16 23.91 13.22 -1.59
C VAL A 16 23.08 12.39 -2.58
N ALA A 17 22.29 13.02 -3.45
CA ALA A 17 21.49 12.36 -4.45
C ALA A 17 22.27 12.15 -5.75
N ILE A 18 21.96 11.07 -6.46
CA ILE A 18 22.37 10.91 -7.85
C ILE A 18 21.30 11.52 -8.77
N GLU A 19 21.67 11.99 -9.93
CA GLU A 19 20.74 12.19 -11.04
C GLU A 19 20.30 10.80 -11.50
N SER A 20 19.08 10.41 -11.09
CA SER A 20 18.61 9.05 -11.34
C SER A 20 18.25 8.85 -12.81
N PRO A 21 18.44 7.66 -13.36
CA PRO A 21 18.09 7.41 -14.75
C PRO A 21 16.58 7.48 -15.01
N LEU A 22 16.23 7.78 -16.26
CA LEU A 22 14.91 7.64 -16.83
C LEU A 22 14.93 6.46 -17.80
N ASP A 23 14.60 5.27 -17.30
CA ASP A 23 14.73 4.02 -18.02
C ASP A 23 13.49 3.71 -18.87
N PRO A 24 13.66 3.17 -20.09
CA PRO A 24 12.54 2.64 -20.84
C PRO A 24 12.00 1.36 -20.20
N MET A 25 10.68 1.15 -20.31
CA MET A 25 9.99 -0.07 -19.90
C MET A 25 9.50 -0.83 -21.16
N PRO A 26 10.32 -1.66 -21.82
CA PRO A 26 9.98 -2.23 -23.11
C PRO A 26 8.79 -3.18 -23.08
N ARG A 27 8.64 -4.02 -22.03
CA ARG A 27 7.48 -4.92 -21.90
C ARG A 27 6.21 -4.15 -21.65
N MET A 28 6.26 -3.11 -20.79
CA MET A 28 5.13 -2.25 -20.52
C MET A 28 4.76 -1.42 -21.77
N THR A 29 5.74 -0.90 -22.50
CA THR A 29 5.56 -0.22 -23.78
C THR A 29 4.82 -1.13 -24.79
N GLN A 30 5.26 -2.37 -24.93
CA GLN A 30 4.59 -3.36 -25.80
C GLN A 30 3.14 -3.64 -25.32
N ARG A 31 2.93 -3.80 -24.02
CA ARG A 31 1.62 -4.11 -23.44
C ARG A 31 0.62 -2.98 -23.62
N LEU A 32 1.05 -1.72 -23.40
CA LEU A 32 0.18 -0.55 -23.49
C LEU A 32 0.11 0.07 -24.90
N GLY A 33 0.96 -0.40 -25.83
CA GLY A 33 1.01 0.11 -27.20
C GLY A 33 1.53 1.54 -27.32
N ARG A 34 2.25 2.05 -26.31
CA ARG A 34 2.75 3.42 -26.22
C ARG A 34 4.03 3.48 -25.37
N PRO A 35 4.93 4.48 -25.58
CA PRO A 35 6.17 4.58 -24.82
C PRO A 35 5.89 4.76 -23.31
N VAL A 36 6.53 3.94 -22.47
CA VAL A 36 6.51 4.05 -21.01
C VAL A 36 7.93 4.16 -20.51
N LEU A 37 8.21 5.18 -19.70
CA LEU A 37 9.50 5.42 -19.08
C LEU A 37 9.34 5.40 -17.55
N LEU A 38 10.38 4.97 -16.85
CA LEU A 38 10.42 4.87 -15.39
C LEU A 38 11.55 5.73 -14.83
N LYS A 39 11.21 6.72 -14.03
CA LYS A 39 12.18 7.53 -13.27
C LYS A 39 12.60 6.78 -12.01
N ARG A 40 13.88 6.45 -11.89
CA ARG A 40 14.42 5.45 -10.98
C ARG A 40 14.93 6.05 -9.64
N GLU A 41 14.02 6.57 -8.84
CA GLU A 41 14.36 7.07 -7.49
C GLU A 41 14.64 5.94 -6.47
N ASP A 42 14.28 4.72 -6.82
CA ASP A 42 14.68 3.49 -6.11
C ASP A 42 16.18 3.23 -6.11
N LEU A 43 16.94 3.81 -7.04
CA LEU A 43 18.41 3.70 -7.14
C LEU A 43 19.17 4.73 -6.29
N GLN A 44 18.50 5.60 -5.57
CA GLN A 44 19.13 6.56 -4.68
C GLN A 44 19.86 5.84 -3.51
N PRO A 45 20.89 6.46 -2.89
CA PRO A 45 21.69 5.83 -1.82
C PRO A 45 20.90 5.34 -0.60
N VAL A 46 19.69 5.84 -0.39
CA VAL A 46 18.74 5.36 0.64
C VAL A 46 17.52 4.67 0.02
N PHE A 47 17.63 4.24 -1.22
CA PHE A 47 16.59 3.54 -1.98
C PHE A 47 15.26 4.29 -2.05
N SER A 48 15.27 5.63 -2.03
CA SER A 48 14.08 6.48 -2.22
C SER A 48 14.45 7.94 -2.45
N PHE A 49 13.52 8.70 -3.05
CA PHE A 49 13.67 10.13 -3.34
C PHE A 49 13.79 11.04 -2.10
N LYS A 50 13.41 10.55 -0.92
CA LYS A 50 13.24 11.38 0.29
C LYS A 50 14.53 12.09 0.74
N LEU A 51 15.71 11.56 0.41
CA LEU A 51 16.99 12.21 0.71
C LEU A 51 17.09 13.60 0.06
N ARG A 52 16.50 13.84 -1.12
CA ARG A 52 16.58 15.11 -1.85
C ARG A 52 16.02 16.26 -1.01
N GLY A 53 14.77 16.16 -0.58
CA GLY A 53 14.13 17.18 0.25
C GLY A 53 14.73 17.30 1.64
N ALA A 54 15.07 16.16 2.27
CA ALA A 54 15.72 16.16 3.59
C ALA A 54 17.04 16.90 3.55
N TYR A 55 17.92 16.60 2.59
CA TYR A 55 19.20 17.25 2.45
C TYR A 55 19.08 18.73 2.04
N ASN A 56 18.20 19.04 1.08
CA ASN A 56 17.99 20.43 0.65
C ASN A 56 17.58 21.32 1.84
N LYS A 57 16.63 20.84 2.67
CA LYS A 57 16.22 21.54 3.88
C LYS A 57 17.36 21.71 4.86
N MET A 58 18.08 20.62 5.16
CA MET A 58 19.17 20.66 6.15
C MET A 58 20.35 21.49 5.71
N SER A 59 20.71 21.50 4.42
CA SER A 59 21.81 22.29 3.88
C SER A 59 21.59 23.80 3.95
N GLY A 60 20.32 24.23 4.13
CA GLY A 60 19.95 25.63 4.35
C GLY A 60 19.87 26.06 5.82
N LEU A 61 20.12 25.16 6.78
CA LEU A 61 20.10 25.48 8.21
C LEU A 61 21.34 26.30 8.61
N SER A 62 21.17 27.17 9.59
CA SER A 62 22.30 27.93 10.15
C SER A 62 23.26 26.99 10.90
N PRO A 63 24.56 27.41 11.09
CA PRO A 63 25.50 26.63 11.88
C PRO A 63 24.98 26.29 13.28
N ASP A 64 24.26 27.20 13.92
CA ASP A 64 23.67 26.98 15.25
C ASP A 64 22.54 25.95 15.22
N GLN A 65 21.73 25.90 14.17
CA GLN A 65 20.69 24.88 13.99
C GLN A 65 21.31 23.51 13.73
N ILE A 66 22.35 23.43 12.91
CA ILE A 66 23.14 22.21 12.67
C ILE A 66 23.74 21.69 13.97
N ALA A 67 24.36 22.59 14.76
CA ALA A 67 25.01 22.23 16.03
C ALA A 67 24.00 21.68 17.07
N ARG A 68 22.78 22.26 17.13
CA ARG A 68 21.69 21.72 18.00
C ARG A 68 21.16 20.38 17.48
N GLY A 69 21.13 20.19 16.18
CA GLY A 69 20.63 18.99 15.53
C GLY A 69 19.19 19.09 15.05
N VAL A 70 18.72 17.99 14.49
CA VAL A 70 17.40 17.89 13.86
C VAL A 70 16.56 16.76 14.46
N VAL A 71 15.25 16.85 14.32
CA VAL A 71 14.31 15.79 14.73
C VAL A 71 13.27 15.56 13.64
N CYS A 72 12.86 14.30 13.46
CA CYS A 72 11.69 13.96 12.63
C CYS A 72 10.89 12.80 13.23
N ALA A 73 9.64 12.67 12.83
CA ALA A 73 8.82 11.49 13.07
C ALA A 73 8.68 10.74 11.75
N SER A 74 9.25 9.55 11.65
CA SER A 74 9.09 8.68 10.46
C SER A 74 9.68 7.30 10.72
N ALA A 75 8.97 6.26 10.30
CA ALA A 75 9.45 4.87 10.32
C ALA A 75 9.95 4.37 8.95
N GLY A 76 10.03 5.24 7.93
CA GLY A 76 10.31 4.83 6.55
C GLY A 76 11.34 5.67 5.83
N ASN A 77 11.05 5.97 4.57
CA ASN A 77 11.95 6.64 3.63
C ASN A 77 12.47 8.01 4.11
N HIS A 78 11.62 8.81 4.78
CA HIS A 78 12.04 10.11 5.29
C HIS A 78 13.08 9.99 6.41
N ALA A 79 12.89 9.04 7.31
CA ALA A 79 13.85 8.76 8.39
C ALA A 79 15.26 8.47 7.85
N GLN A 80 15.36 7.62 6.84
CA GLN A 80 16.62 7.26 6.20
C GLN A 80 17.24 8.45 5.45
N GLY A 81 16.40 9.28 4.79
CA GLY A 81 16.82 10.51 4.13
C GLY A 81 17.42 11.52 5.13
N VAL A 82 16.75 11.70 6.27
CA VAL A 82 17.24 12.59 7.37
C VAL A 82 18.53 12.04 7.97
N ALA A 83 18.60 10.73 8.24
CA ALA A 83 19.82 10.11 8.79
C ALA A 83 21.04 10.29 7.86
N LEU A 84 20.84 10.07 6.54
CA LEU A 84 21.90 10.31 5.55
C LEU A 84 22.31 11.77 5.48
N ALA A 85 21.36 12.70 5.43
CA ALA A 85 21.62 14.13 5.37
C ALA A 85 22.39 14.61 6.62
N ALA A 86 21.99 14.15 7.80
CA ALA A 86 22.65 14.46 9.05
C ALA A 86 24.09 13.94 9.10
N ALA A 87 24.31 12.69 8.71
CA ALA A 87 25.65 12.11 8.63
C ALA A 87 26.56 12.91 7.68
N LYS A 88 26.02 13.34 6.52
CA LYS A 88 26.77 14.14 5.53
C LYS A 88 27.15 15.53 6.06
N LEU A 89 26.28 16.16 6.86
CA LEU A 89 26.46 17.50 7.40
C LEU A 89 27.11 17.53 8.79
N GLY A 90 27.39 16.36 9.38
CA GLY A 90 27.94 16.26 10.73
C GLY A 90 26.96 16.72 11.81
N ALA A 91 25.65 16.64 11.54
CA ALA A 91 24.58 17.04 12.45
C ALA A 91 24.07 15.86 13.29
N ARG A 92 23.64 16.13 14.53
CA ARG A 92 22.87 15.17 15.32
C ARG A 92 21.47 15.01 14.71
N ALA A 93 21.01 13.77 14.51
CA ALA A 93 19.64 13.48 14.10
C ALA A 93 18.93 12.60 15.11
N VAL A 94 17.77 13.03 15.58
CA VAL A 94 16.87 12.26 16.43
C VAL A 94 15.66 11.83 15.58
N ILE A 95 15.44 10.53 15.46
CA ILE A 95 14.36 9.98 14.66
C ILE A 95 13.40 9.26 15.59
N VAL A 96 12.17 9.77 15.67
CA VAL A 96 11.11 9.15 16.49
C VAL A 96 10.30 8.22 15.63
N MET A 97 10.17 6.98 16.06
CA MET A 97 9.44 5.91 15.37
C MET A 97 8.44 5.24 16.32
N PRO A 98 7.29 4.75 15.83
CA PRO A 98 6.45 3.86 16.61
C PRO A 98 7.21 2.61 17.08
N ARG A 99 6.81 2.03 18.21
CA ARG A 99 7.39 0.77 18.73
C ARG A 99 7.10 -0.43 17.82
N THR A 100 6.09 -0.31 16.98
CA THR A 100 5.70 -1.32 15.97
C THR A 100 6.63 -1.35 14.76
N THR A 101 7.58 -0.39 14.66
CA THR A 101 8.49 -0.29 13.50
C THR A 101 9.40 -1.51 13.42
N PRO A 102 9.47 -2.20 12.26
CA PRO A 102 10.37 -3.33 12.06
C PRO A 102 11.84 -2.97 12.32
N SER A 103 12.57 -3.90 12.98
CA SER A 103 13.97 -3.69 13.38
C SER A 103 14.88 -3.29 12.21
N ILE A 104 14.65 -3.85 11.03
CA ILE A 104 15.42 -3.52 9.81
C ILE A 104 15.38 -2.01 9.47
N LYS A 105 14.25 -1.35 9.69
CA LYS A 105 14.10 0.10 9.46
C LYS A 105 14.80 0.93 10.56
N VAL A 106 14.69 0.47 11.80
CA VAL A 106 15.38 1.08 12.95
C VAL A 106 16.90 0.99 12.76
N ASP A 107 17.39 -0.19 12.42
CA ASP A 107 18.82 -0.47 12.26
C ASP A 107 19.41 0.28 11.05
N ALA A 108 18.63 0.44 9.97
CA ALA A 108 19.05 1.23 8.82
C ALA A 108 19.32 2.72 9.17
N CYS A 109 18.57 3.29 10.11
CA CYS A 109 18.80 4.66 10.58
C CYS A 109 20.00 4.73 11.58
N ARG A 110 20.09 3.77 12.52
CA ARG A 110 21.20 3.67 13.47
C ARG A 110 22.54 3.46 12.78
N ALA A 111 22.58 2.62 11.73
CA ALA A 111 23.79 2.39 10.93
C ALA A 111 24.32 3.66 10.25
N ARG A 112 23.48 4.69 10.08
CA ARG A 112 23.86 6.01 9.58
C ARG A 112 24.16 7.04 10.69
N GLY A 113 24.24 6.58 11.95
CA GLY A 113 24.57 7.43 13.10
C GLY A 113 23.39 8.20 13.68
N ALA A 114 22.16 7.94 13.27
CA ALA A 114 21.01 8.60 13.86
C ALA A 114 20.63 7.99 15.22
N GLU A 115 20.21 8.84 16.16
CA GLU A 115 19.57 8.46 17.41
C GLU A 115 18.12 8.07 17.13
N VAL A 116 17.70 6.83 17.45
CA VAL A 116 16.33 6.37 17.24
C VAL A 116 15.62 6.24 18.57
N VAL A 117 14.52 6.99 18.71
CA VAL A 117 13.61 6.96 19.85
C VAL A 117 12.36 6.20 19.45
N LEU A 118 12.06 5.08 20.12
CA LEU A 118 10.84 4.30 19.92
C LEU A 118 9.76 4.78 20.89
N HIS A 119 8.68 5.37 20.38
CA HIS A 119 7.62 5.94 21.20
C HIS A 119 6.24 5.75 20.59
N GLY A 120 5.26 5.35 21.43
CA GLY A 120 3.90 5.06 21.01
C GLY A 120 3.77 3.82 20.12
N ASP A 121 2.55 3.51 19.72
CA ASP A 121 2.25 2.39 18.83
C ASP A 121 1.80 2.90 17.43
N ALA A 122 1.48 4.20 17.31
CA ALA A 122 1.02 4.85 16.09
C ALA A 122 1.90 6.05 15.71
N PHE A 123 1.78 6.46 14.44
CA PHE A 123 2.54 7.61 13.91
C PHE A 123 2.24 8.92 14.65
N ASP A 124 0.97 9.17 15.01
CA ASP A 124 0.58 10.41 15.69
C ASP A 124 1.24 10.56 17.07
N GLU A 125 1.45 9.45 17.79
CA GLU A 125 2.15 9.45 19.08
C GLU A 125 3.66 9.71 18.88
N ALA A 126 4.27 9.09 17.86
CA ALA A 126 5.65 9.36 17.52
C ALA A 126 5.87 10.82 17.08
N LEU A 127 4.91 11.39 16.33
CA LEU A 127 4.94 12.80 15.92
C LEU A 127 4.84 13.74 17.13
N ALA A 128 3.93 13.46 18.06
CA ALA A 128 3.78 14.26 19.29
C ALA A 128 5.08 14.25 20.12
N GLN A 129 5.72 13.08 20.25
CA GLN A 129 7.02 12.97 20.93
C GLN A 129 8.13 13.72 20.19
N ALA A 130 8.17 13.69 18.86
CA ALA A 130 9.15 14.44 18.08
C ALA A 130 8.98 15.95 18.29
N ARG A 131 7.74 16.45 18.36
CA ARG A 131 7.44 17.85 18.67
C ARG A 131 7.82 18.24 20.08
N LEU A 132 7.66 17.34 21.05
CA LEU A 132 8.13 17.57 22.43
C LEU A 132 9.65 17.72 22.46
N LEU A 133 10.39 16.81 21.81
CA LEU A 133 11.84 16.87 21.73
C LEU A 133 12.35 18.13 20.98
N GLU A 134 11.64 18.56 19.93
CA GLU A 134 11.89 19.84 19.26
C GLU A 134 11.86 21.00 20.25
N ALA A 135 10.79 21.09 21.05
CA ALA A 135 10.60 22.16 22.01
C ALA A 135 11.59 22.12 23.20
N GLU A 136 11.83 20.94 23.76
CA GLU A 136 12.69 20.75 24.94
C GLU A 136 14.19 20.90 24.65
N GLN A 137 14.61 20.41 23.45
CA GLN A 137 16.03 20.35 23.10
C GLN A 137 16.43 21.41 22.06
N GLY A 138 15.50 22.23 21.57
CA GLY A 138 15.74 23.23 20.55
C GLY A 138 16.16 22.65 19.19
N LEU A 139 15.76 21.38 18.91
CA LEU A 139 16.03 20.72 17.66
C LEU A 139 15.22 21.35 16.51
N THR A 140 15.72 21.23 15.27
CA THR A 140 14.95 21.67 14.11
C THR A 140 14.10 20.51 13.61
N PHE A 141 12.76 20.68 13.58
CA PHE A 141 11.88 19.65 13.04
C PHE A 141 11.95 19.60 11.51
N LEU A 142 12.16 18.41 10.97
CA LEU A 142 12.16 18.15 9.52
C LEU A 142 10.85 17.52 9.10
N HIS A 143 9.99 18.33 8.46
CA HIS A 143 8.69 17.84 7.97
C HIS A 143 8.89 16.93 6.77
N PRO A 144 8.18 15.76 6.68
CA PRO A 144 8.41 14.78 5.61
C PRO A 144 7.92 15.22 4.22
N PHE A 145 7.12 16.28 4.11
CA PHE A 145 6.55 16.74 2.83
C PHE A 145 6.09 18.22 2.82
N ASP A 146 5.59 18.78 3.93
CA ASP A 146 4.97 20.10 3.98
C ASP A 146 5.96 21.18 4.45
N ASP A 147 7.02 21.35 3.69
CA ASP A 147 8.05 22.38 3.88
C ASP A 147 8.54 22.85 2.52
N PRO A 148 8.61 24.16 2.26
CA PRO A 148 9.01 24.70 0.95
C PRO A 148 10.38 24.21 0.45
N GLU A 149 11.35 24.01 1.34
CA GLU A 149 12.67 23.51 0.93
C GLU A 149 12.66 22.00 0.65
N VAL A 150 11.81 21.25 1.40
CA VAL A 150 11.58 19.82 1.11
C VAL A 150 10.88 19.66 -0.23
N ILE A 151 9.82 20.43 -0.50
CA ILE A 151 9.09 20.43 -1.78
C ILE A 151 10.04 20.78 -2.94
N ALA A 152 10.89 21.80 -2.77
CA ALA A 152 11.84 22.21 -3.79
C ALA A 152 12.88 21.11 -4.09
N GLY A 153 13.40 20.45 -3.06
CA GLY A 153 14.29 19.30 -3.23
C GLY A 153 13.66 18.18 -4.05
N GLN A 154 12.39 17.85 -3.80
CA GLN A 154 11.64 16.84 -4.55
C GLN A 154 11.37 17.30 -6.01
N GLY A 155 11.15 18.59 -6.23
CA GLY A 155 10.92 19.18 -7.55
C GLY A 155 12.09 19.01 -8.52
N THR A 156 13.32 18.76 -8.02
CA THR A 156 14.49 18.46 -8.88
C THR A 156 14.26 17.21 -9.75
N ILE A 157 13.40 16.28 -9.35
CA ILE A 157 13.03 15.12 -10.16
C ILE A 157 12.31 15.58 -11.43
N GLY A 158 11.39 16.53 -11.32
CA GLY A 158 10.72 17.13 -12.50
C GLY A 158 11.71 17.82 -13.44
N LYS A 159 12.71 18.51 -12.90
CA LYS A 159 13.81 19.10 -13.68
C LYS A 159 14.58 18.01 -14.44
N GLU A 160 15.04 16.97 -13.76
CA GLU A 160 15.78 15.86 -14.39
C GLU A 160 14.97 15.18 -15.49
N ILE A 161 13.66 14.91 -15.28
CA ILE A 161 12.77 14.32 -16.30
C ILE A 161 12.75 15.16 -17.56
N LEU A 162 12.59 16.49 -17.44
CA LEU A 162 12.51 17.38 -18.61
C LEU A 162 13.86 17.55 -19.33
N GLU A 163 14.98 17.36 -18.65
CA GLU A 163 16.32 17.35 -19.22
C GLU A 163 16.63 16.02 -19.91
N GLN A 164 16.23 14.89 -19.31
CA GLN A 164 16.48 13.54 -19.83
C GLN A 164 15.56 13.14 -20.98
N HIS A 165 14.36 13.74 -21.06
CA HIS A 165 13.41 13.48 -22.15
C HIS A 165 12.98 14.79 -22.82
N THR A 166 13.59 15.08 -23.98
CA THR A 166 13.31 16.31 -24.75
C THR A 166 12.09 16.22 -25.64
N GLY A 167 11.59 15.01 -25.92
CA GLY A 167 10.38 14.75 -26.70
C GLY A 167 9.10 15.18 -25.97
N PRO A 168 7.95 15.06 -26.65
CA PRO A 168 6.65 15.32 -26.03
C PRO A 168 6.37 14.28 -24.93
N ILE A 169 5.84 14.77 -23.80
CA ILE A 169 5.38 13.96 -22.67
C ILE A 169 3.88 14.19 -22.54
N GLU A 170 3.10 13.14 -22.62
CA GLU A 170 1.65 13.23 -22.42
C GLU A 170 1.32 13.37 -20.95
N ALA A 171 1.84 12.46 -20.11
CA ALA A 171 1.56 12.49 -18.68
C ALA A 171 2.75 11.97 -17.83
N ILE A 172 2.91 12.59 -16.64
CA ILE A 172 3.83 12.16 -15.60
C ILE A 172 3.00 11.71 -14.39
N PHE A 173 3.18 10.48 -13.95
CA PHE A 173 2.47 9.88 -12.82
C PHE A 173 3.33 9.92 -11.57
N VAL A 174 2.80 10.49 -10.50
CA VAL A 174 3.53 10.77 -9.27
C VAL A 174 2.80 10.15 -8.09
N PRO A 175 3.45 9.29 -7.29
CA PRO A 175 2.83 8.75 -6.08
C PRO A 175 2.62 9.86 -5.05
N VAL A 176 1.42 9.87 -4.45
CA VAL A 176 1.00 10.90 -3.50
C VAL A 176 0.71 10.28 -2.13
N GLY A 177 1.38 10.81 -1.11
CA GLY A 177 0.97 10.70 0.28
C GLY A 177 0.64 12.09 0.79
N GLY A 178 1.53 12.73 1.54
CA GLY A 178 1.31 14.14 1.97
C GLY A 178 1.44 15.20 0.87
N GLY A 179 1.82 14.83 -0.35
CA GLY A 179 1.82 15.71 -1.54
C GLY A 179 3.16 16.34 -1.91
N GLY A 180 4.23 16.21 -1.11
CA GLY A 180 5.48 16.96 -1.34
C GLY A 180 6.17 16.66 -2.67
N LEU A 181 6.19 15.41 -3.11
CA LEU A 181 6.75 15.00 -4.40
C LEU A 181 5.92 15.56 -5.57
N ALA A 182 4.62 15.35 -5.51
CA ALA A 182 3.68 15.79 -6.54
C ALA A 182 3.67 17.32 -6.67
N ALA A 183 3.62 18.04 -5.55
CA ALA A 183 3.69 19.50 -5.52
C ALA A 183 4.97 20.03 -6.18
N GLY A 184 6.15 19.47 -5.84
CA GLY A 184 7.42 19.90 -6.42
C GLY A 184 7.52 19.65 -7.91
N ILE A 185 7.18 18.43 -8.37
CA ILE A 185 7.23 18.05 -9.78
C ILE A 185 6.21 18.85 -10.59
N ALA A 186 4.95 18.89 -10.14
CA ALA A 186 3.89 19.57 -10.87
C ALA A 186 4.18 21.05 -11.04
N THR A 187 4.65 21.74 -9.99
CA THR A 187 5.02 23.16 -10.07
C THR A 187 6.10 23.39 -11.12
N PHE A 188 7.12 22.55 -11.19
CA PHE A 188 8.21 22.72 -12.16
C PHE A 188 7.77 22.38 -13.59
N VAL A 189 7.09 21.24 -13.75
CA VAL A 189 6.64 20.77 -15.08
C VAL A 189 5.64 21.74 -15.68
N LYS A 190 4.63 22.18 -14.92
CA LYS A 190 3.62 23.12 -15.41
C LYS A 190 4.16 24.48 -15.79
N TYR A 191 5.24 24.91 -15.14
CA TYR A 191 5.91 26.16 -15.50
C TYR A 191 6.60 26.08 -16.87
N LEU A 192 7.29 24.98 -17.18
CA LEU A 192 8.08 24.82 -18.40
C LEU A 192 7.30 24.16 -19.55
N ARG A 193 6.43 23.21 -19.24
CA ARG A 193 5.63 22.44 -20.21
C ARG A 193 4.18 22.36 -19.73
N PRO A 194 3.40 23.44 -19.80
CA PRO A 194 2.02 23.49 -19.27
C PRO A 194 1.07 22.48 -19.92
N GLY A 195 1.37 22.02 -21.15
CA GLY A 195 0.60 20.98 -21.85
C GLY A 195 0.86 19.56 -21.36
N THR A 196 1.93 19.29 -20.61
CA THR A 196 2.18 17.97 -20.02
C THR A 196 1.28 17.78 -18.80
N LYS A 197 0.51 16.69 -18.77
CA LYS A 197 -0.30 16.35 -17.60
C LYS A 197 0.60 15.86 -16.47
N VAL A 198 0.30 16.29 -15.23
CA VAL A 198 0.88 15.73 -14.02
C VAL A 198 -0.24 15.12 -13.18
N ILE A 199 -0.19 13.80 -13.01
CA ILE A 199 -1.27 13.02 -12.43
C ILE A 199 -0.77 12.42 -11.10
N GLY A 200 -1.45 12.78 -10.02
CA GLY A 200 -1.22 12.15 -8.71
C GLY A 200 -1.78 10.73 -8.70
N VAL A 201 -1.13 9.82 -7.99
CA VAL A 201 -1.64 8.46 -7.78
C VAL A 201 -1.63 8.14 -6.29
N GLU A 202 -2.79 7.73 -5.78
CA GLU A 202 -2.98 7.35 -4.37
C GLU A 202 -3.56 5.94 -4.24
N PRO A 203 -3.28 5.22 -3.13
CA PRO A 203 -4.04 4.04 -2.78
C PRO A 203 -5.49 4.42 -2.45
N GLU A 204 -6.47 3.60 -2.81
CA GLU A 204 -7.88 3.83 -2.48
C GLU A 204 -8.12 4.00 -0.96
N ASP A 205 -7.37 3.26 -0.15
CA ASP A 205 -7.46 3.26 1.31
C ASP A 205 -6.61 4.33 2.01
N ALA A 206 -5.93 5.21 1.23
CA ALA A 206 -5.12 6.32 1.75
C ALA A 206 -5.18 7.56 0.82
N ALA A 207 -6.33 7.83 0.19
CA ALA A 207 -6.52 8.86 -0.83
C ALA A 207 -6.83 10.24 -0.23
N CYS A 208 -5.92 10.79 0.57
CA CYS A 208 -6.15 12.05 1.27
C CYS A 208 -6.11 13.29 0.36
N MET A 209 -5.30 13.28 -0.70
CA MET A 209 -5.23 14.38 -1.66
C MET A 209 -6.46 14.38 -2.57
N ALA A 210 -6.90 13.21 -3.06
CA ALA A 210 -8.12 13.10 -3.86
C ALA A 210 -9.33 13.59 -3.06
N ALA A 211 -9.47 13.19 -1.79
CA ALA A 211 -10.52 13.66 -0.91
C ALA A 211 -10.45 15.19 -0.68
N ALA A 212 -9.24 15.72 -0.50
CA ALA A 212 -9.04 17.16 -0.30
C ALA A 212 -9.38 17.98 -1.55
N LEU A 213 -8.98 17.50 -2.74
CA LEU A 213 -9.30 18.17 -4.02
C LEU A 213 -10.80 18.12 -4.30
N ALA A 214 -11.46 17.00 -4.04
CA ALA A 214 -12.91 16.87 -4.21
C ALA A 214 -13.71 17.80 -3.27
N ALA A 215 -13.20 18.02 -2.05
CA ALA A 215 -13.83 18.89 -1.05
C ALA A 215 -13.40 20.38 -1.17
N ASP A 216 -12.45 20.70 -2.07
CA ASP A 216 -11.76 22.00 -2.16
C ASP A 216 -11.20 22.51 -0.81
N THR A 217 -10.88 21.58 0.09
CA THR A 217 -10.31 21.86 1.40
C THR A 217 -9.55 20.63 1.92
N ARG A 218 -8.59 20.84 2.83
CA ARG A 218 -7.88 19.73 3.46
C ARG A 218 -8.82 18.86 4.29
N VAL A 219 -8.83 17.57 3.99
CA VAL A 219 -9.64 16.55 4.68
C VAL A 219 -8.72 15.62 5.46
N SER A 220 -9.08 15.29 6.69
CA SER A 220 -8.41 14.24 7.46
C SER A 220 -9.19 12.93 7.33
N LEU A 221 -8.58 11.91 6.77
CA LEU A 221 -9.18 10.59 6.66
C LEU A 221 -9.32 9.95 8.06
N PRO A 222 -10.40 9.23 8.35
CA PRO A 222 -10.59 8.56 9.64
C PRO A 222 -9.54 7.47 9.89
N SER A 223 -9.15 6.76 8.83
CA SER A 223 -8.11 5.72 8.84
C SER A 223 -7.40 5.68 7.50
N VAL A 224 -6.23 5.05 7.45
CA VAL A 224 -5.48 4.80 6.21
C VAL A 224 -4.98 3.37 6.17
N GLY A 225 -4.94 2.80 4.96
CA GLY A 225 -4.29 1.53 4.71
C GLY A 225 -2.77 1.64 4.83
N LEU A 226 -2.15 0.56 5.29
CA LEU A 226 -0.70 0.54 5.56
C LEU A 226 0.07 -0.34 4.56
N PHE A 227 -0.60 -0.83 3.53
CA PHE A 227 0.07 -1.64 2.52
C PHE A 227 1.12 -0.82 1.75
N ALA A 228 0.79 0.39 1.34
CA ALA A 228 1.73 1.34 0.75
C ALA A 228 2.20 2.35 1.81
N ASP A 229 2.95 1.89 2.82
CA ASP A 229 3.35 2.67 4.00
C ASP A 229 4.08 3.98 3.68
N GLY A 230 4.82 4.06 2.58
CA GLY A 230 5.48 5.29 2.11
C GLY A 230 4.52 6.43 1.74
N VAL A 231 3.23 6.15 1.51
CA VAL A 231 2.18 7.12 1.18
C VAL A 231 0.97 7.07 2.12
N ALA A 232 1.03 6.30 3.20
CA ALA A 232 -0.04 6.17 4.19
C ALA A 232 -0.16 7.44 5.07
N VAL A 233 -0.78 8.48 4.52
CA VAL A 233 -0.93 9.80 5.15
C VAL A 233 -2.41 10.15 5.29
N ARG A 234 -2.84 10.54 6.51
CA ARG A 234 -4.24 10.84 6.79
C ARG A 234 -4.70 12.20 6.26
N GLN A 235 -3.79 13.15 6.09
CA GLN A 235 -4.12 14.50 5.64
C GLN A 235 -2.98 15.09 4.82
N ALA A 236 -3.30 15.68 3.67
CA ALA A 236 -2.36 16.45 2.87
C ALA A 236 -1.79 17.64 3.65
N GLY A 237 -0.57 18.06 3.33
CA GLY A 237 0.01 19.27 3.88
C GLY A 237 -0.76 20.53 3.45
N GLU A 238 -0.53 21.64 4.11
CA GLU A 238 -1.19 22.90 3.75
C GLU A 238 -0.63 23.45 2.44
N GLU A 239 0.68 23.58 2.36
CA GLU A 239 1.35 24.10 1.18
C GLU A 239 1.33 23.09 0.03
N THR A 240 1.48 21.79 0.33
CA THR A 240 1.39 20.76 -0.69
C THR A 240 -0.01 20.65 -1.29
N PHE A 241 -1.08 20.78 -0.50
CA PHE A 241 -2.45 20.84 -1.01
C PHE A 241 -2.66 22.06 -1.92
N ARG A 242 -2.19 23.24 -1.47
CA ARG A 242 -2.30 24.46 -2.29
C ARG A 242 -1.65 24.28 -3.67
N LEU A 243 -0.42 23.74 -3.70
CA LEU A 243 0.30 23.53 -4.95
C LEU A 243 -0.32 22.41 -5.81
N CYS A 244 -0.72 21.31 -5.21
CA CYS A 244 -1.37 20.21 -5.92
C CYS A 244 -2.72 20.65 -6.52
N ARG A 245 -3.52 21.43 -5.80
CA ARG A 245 -4.77 22.01 -6.30
C ARG A 245 -4.54 22.92 -7.51
N GLU A 246 -3.43 23.67 -7.52
CA GLU A 246 -3.08 24.60 -8.61
C GLU A 246 -2.50 23.88 -9.84
N HIS A 247 -1.79 22.76 -9.65
CA HIS A 247 -0.90 22.22 -10.67
C HIS A 247 -1.12 20.76 -11.06
N LEU A 248 -1.83 19.95 -10.27
CA LEU A 248 -2.22 18.61 -10.71
C LEU A 248 -3.40 18.66 -11.66
N ASP A 249 -3.37 17.85 -12.70
CA ASP A 249 -4.48 17.72 -13.64
C ASP A 249 -5.54 16.77 -13.10
N GLU A 250 -5.11 15.73 -12.37
CA GLU A 250 -5.98 14.67 -11.86
C GLU A 250 -5.28 13.93 -10.70
N VAL A 251 -6.08 13.24 -9.88
CA VAL A 251 -5.60 12.19 -8.96
C VAL A 251 -6.35 10.90 -9.25
N ILE A 252 -5.60 9.83 -9.55
CA ILE A 252 -6.11 8.47 -9.78
C ILE A 252 -5.90 7.65 -8.50
N THR A 253 -6.93 6.92 -8.08
CA THR A 253 -6.81 5.96 -7.00
C THR A 253 -6.67 4.54 -7.54
N VAL A 254 -5.88 3.70 -6.86
CA VAL A 254 -5.61 2.31 -7.23
C VAL A 254 -5.75 1.38 -6.03
N ASP A 255 -6.20 0.17 -6.27
CA ASP A 255 -6.31 -0.87 -5.24
C ASP A 255 -4.96 -1.56 -4.97
N THR A 256 -4.94 -2.41 -3.94
CA THR A 256 -3.75 -3.16 -3.52
C THR A 256 -3.28 -4.15 -4.60
N ASP A 257 -4.19 -4.74 -5.35
CA ASP A 257 -3.85 -5.74 -6.36
C ASP A 257 -3.17 -5.09 -7.58
N ALA A 258 -3.65 -3.91 -7.99
CA ALA A 258 -3.02 -3.11 -9.04
C ALA A 258 -1.60 -2.67 -8.65
N MET A 259 -1.39 -2.29 -7.37
CA MET A 259 -0.05 -1.98 -6.86
C MET A 259 0.89 -3.20 -6.90
N CYS A 260 0.41 -4.37 -6.48
CA CYS A 260 1.18 -5.62 -6.53
C CYS A 260 1.55 -6.00 -7.97
N ALA A 261 0.61 -5.87 -8.91
CA ALA A 261 0.85 -6.07 -10.33
C ALA A 261 1.92 -5.10 -10.87
N ALA A 262 1.87 -3.82 -10.46
CA ALA A 262 2.87 -2.84 -10.88
C ALA A 262 4.28 -3.12 -10.32
N VAL A 263 4.39 -3.65 -9.08
CA VAL A 263 5.70 -4.12 -8.54
C VAL A 263 6.28 -5.23 -9.42
N LYS A 264 5.45 -6.20 -9.83
CA LYS A 264 5.85 -7.27 -10.76
C LYS A 264 6.25 -6.72 -12.13
N ASP A 265 5.46 -5.79 -12.70
CA ASP A 265 5.77 -5.16 -13.99
C ASP A 265 7.13 -4.42 -13.95
N ILE A 266 7.43 -3.68 -12.87
CA ILE A 266 8.73 -3.03 -12.67
C ILE A 266 9.84 -4.09 -12.62
N PHE A 267 9.65 -5.16 -11.85
CA PHE A 267 10.62 -6.25 -11.77
C PHE A 267 10.84 -6.92 -13.14
N ASP A 268 9.80 -7.15 -13.91
CA ASP A 268 9.89 -7.79 -15.22
C ASP A 268 10.68 -6.96 -16.23
N ASP A 269 10.61 -5.64 -16.17
CA ASP A 269 11.34 -4.74 -17.06
C ASP A 269 12.74 -4.36 -16.53
N THR A 270 12.91 -4.20 -15.20
CA THR A 270 14.15 -3.62 -14.64
C THR A 270 14.98 -4.58 -13.79
N ARG A 271 14.42 -5.72 -13.38
CA ARG A 271 14.98 -6.65 -12.37
C ARG A 271 15.19 -6.03 -11.00
N ALA A 272 14.59 -4.86 -10.72
CA ALA A 272 14.55 -4.24 -9.42
C ALA A 272 13.20 -4.47 -8.74
N VAL A 273 13.21 -4.64 -7.42
CA VAL A 273 11.99 -4.79 -6.63
C VAL A 273 11.65 -3.44 -6.01
N SER A 274 10.57 -2.83 -6.48
CA SER A 274 10.04 -1.60 -5.90
C SER A 274 9.19 -1.90 -4.66
N GLU A 275 9.13 -0.98 -3.71
CA GLU A 275 8.11 -1.04 -2.66
C GLU A 275 6.71 -0.68 -3.22
N PRO A 276 5.60 -1.06 -2.56
CA PRO A 276 4.26 -0.78 -3.07
C PRO A 276 4.02 0.70 -3.38
N SER A 277 4.45 1.62 -2.50
CA SER A 277 4.40 3.06 -2.75
C SER A 277 5.29 3.52 -3.92
N GLY A 278 6.37 2.80 -4.18
CA GLY A 278 7.26 3.05 -5.32
C GLY A 278 6.66 2.63 -6.67
N ALA A 279 5.80 1.62 -6.67
CA ALA A 279 5.13 1.12 -7.87
C ALA A 279 3.80 1.82 -8.18
N LEU A 280 3.29 2.62 -7.24
CA LEU A 280 1.97 3.24 -7.29
C LEU A 280 1.75 4.06 -8.57
N SER A 281 2.75 4.84 -8.98
CA SER A 281 2.71 5.64 -10.20
C SER A 281 2.50 4.82 -11.47
N LEU A 282 3.16 3.65 -11.57
CA LEU A 282 2.98 2.76 -12.71
C LEU A 282 1.58 2.13 -12.71
N ALA A 283 1.03 1.78 -11.55
CA ALA A 283 -0.35 1.30 -11.44
C ALA A 283 -1.34 2.34 -11.98
N GLY A 284 -1.18 3.62 -11.60
CA GLY A 284 -2.00 4.72 -12.14
C GLY A 284 -1.80 4.94 -13.64
N ALA A 285 -0.56 4.81 -14.15
CA ALA A 285 -0.26 4.93 -15.57
C ALA A 285 -0.96 3.85 -16.42
N LYS A 286 -1.05 2.62 -15.89
CA LYS A 286 -1.79 1.52 -16.54
C LYS A 286 -3.28 1.83 -16.64
N LEU A 287 -3.91 2.24 -15.54
CA LEU A 287 -5.33 2.62 -15.53
C LEU A 287 -5.62 3.81 -16.46
N TYR A 288 -4.74 4.81 -16.46
CA TYR A 288 -4.85 5.96 -17.37
C TYR A 288 -4.79 5.52 -18.83
N ALA A 289 -3.82 4.67 -19.20
CA ALA A 289 -3.67 4.19 -20.56
C ALA A 289 -4.88 3.37 -21.04
N GLU A 290 -5.47 2.55 -20.16
CA GLU A 290 -6.70 1.79 -20.45
C GLU A 290 -7.92 2.70 -20.66
N ARG A 291 -8.01 3.81 -19.89
CA ARG A 291 -9.12 4.74 -19.94
C ARG A 291 -9.05 5.69 -21.14
N GLU A 292 -7.88 6.31 -21.35
CA GLU A 292 -7.71 7.40 -22.33
C GLU A 292 -7.29 6.87 -23.72
N GLY A 293 -6.63 5.73 -23.79
CA GLY A 293 -5.98 5.27 -25.03
C GLY A 293 -4.81 6.19 -25.44
N GLY A 294 -4.58 6.34 -26.76
CA GLY A 294 -3.54 7.22 -27.32
C GLY A 294 -2.17 6.57 -27.44
N ASP A 295 -1.18 7.35 -27.89
CA ASP A 295 0.18 6.91 -28.23
C ASP A 295 1.30 7.78 -27.61
N GLY A 296 0.96 8.78 -26.82
CA GLY A 296 1.92 9.68 -26.18
C GLY A 296 2.74 9.01 -25.08
N THR A 297 3.91 9.56 -24.79
CA THR A 297 4.84 9.05 -23.78
C THR A 297 4.27 9.23 -22.37
N LEU A 298 4.25 8.14 -21.60
CA LEU A 298 3.93 8.12 -20.18
C LEU A 298 5.20 7.97 -19.36
N ILE A 299 5.32 8.74 -18.27
CA ILE A 299 6.44 8.65 -17.34
C ILE A 299 5.90 8.32 -15.95
N ALA A 300 6.33 7.19 -15.40
CA ALA A 300 6.06 6.80 -14.02
C ALA A 300 7.30 7.01 -13.14
N ILE A 301 7.11 7.24 -11.84
CA ILE A 301 8.20 7.44 -10.90
C ILE A 301 8.29 6.26 -9.93
N SER A 302 9.34 5.43 -10.03
CA SER A 302 9.67 4.44 -9.01
C SER A 302 10.26 5.18 -7.80
N SER A 303 9.40 5.55 -6.85
CA SER A 303 9.75 6.49 -5.80
C SER A 303 10.58 5.88 -4.66
N GLY A 304 10.61 4.55 -4.55
CA GLY A 304 11.41 3.84 -3.55
C GLY A 304 11.38 2.32 -3.64
N ALA A 305 12.34 1.69 -2.94
CA ALA A 305 12.52 0.25 -2.86
C ALA A 305 12.80 -0.26 -1.43
N ASN A 306 12.46 0.52 -0.39
CA ASN A 306 12.65 0.13 1.02
C ASN A 306 11.61 -0.90 1.48
N LEU A 307 11.56 -2.01 0.78
CA LEU A 307 10.65 -3.11 1.03
C LEU A 307 11.22 -4.06 2.08
N ASN A 308 10.40 -4.48 3.05
CA ASN A 308 10.72 -5.65 3.86
C ASN A 308 10.55 -6.92 3.02
N PHE A 309 11.57 -7.79 3.00
CA PHE A 309 11.60 -8.99 2.16
C PHE A 309 10.40 -9.92 2.39
N ASP A 310 9.90 -10.02 3.62
CA ASP A 310 8.73 -10.84 3.96
C ASP A 310 7.45 -10.43 3.22
N ARG A 311 7.38 -9.17 2.76
CA ARG A 311 6.25 -8.66 1.96
C ARG A 311 6.21 -9.20 0.53
N LEU A 312 7.34 -9.68 0.00
CA LEU A 312 7.41 -10.18 -1.38
C LEU A 312 6.45 -11.34 -1.62
N ARG A 313 6.28 -12.21 -0.63
CA ARG A 313 5.32 -13.31 -0.73
C ARG A 313 3.90 -12.78 -0.97
N HIS A 314 3.47 -11.82 -0.17
CA HIS A 314 2.14 -11.23 -0.30
C HIS A 314 1.95 -10.49 -1.64
N ILE A 315 2.97 -9.76 -2.07
CA ILE A 315 2.97 -9.08 -3.38
C ILE A 315 2.85 -10.10 -4.51
N ALA A 316 3.66 -11.16 -4.49
CA ALA A 316 3.63 -12.19 -5.52
C ALA A 316 2.28 -12.91 -5.61
N GLU A 317 1.65 -13.22 -4.46
CA GLU A 317 0.34 -13.87 -4.40
C GLU A 317 -0.78 -13.00 -4.97
N ARG A 318 -0.67 -11.67 -4.90
CA ARG A 318 -1.69 -10.73 -5.38
C ARG A 318 -1.43 -10.19 -6.78
N ALA A 319 -0.19 -10.24 -7.25
CA ALA A 319 0.18 -9.66 -8.55
C ALA A 319 -0.59 -10.31 -9.71
N GLU A 320 -0.80 -11.62 -9.68
CA GLU A 320 -1.54 -12.34 -10.73
C GLU A 320 -3.04 -11.98 -10.73
N ILE A 321 -3.61 -11.68 -9.55
CA ILE A 321 -4.99 -11.20 -9.42
C ILE A 321 -5.09 -9.78 -10.01
N GLY A 322 -4.18 -8.89 -9.63
CA GLY A 322 -4.13 -7.51 -10.12
C GLY A 322 -3.85 -7.40 -11.62
N GLU A 323 -3.18 -8.40 -12.21
CA GLU A 323 -3.04 -8.55 -13.67
C GLU A 323 -4.28 -9.17 -14.33
N GLN A 324 -5.31 -9.52 -13.55
CA GLN A 324 -6.47 -10.27 -14.03
C GLN A 324 -6.12 -11.59 -14.73
N ARG A 325 -5.05 -12.25 -14.24
CA ARG A 325 -4.57 -13.54 -14.72
C ARG A 325 -4.95 -14.71 -13.82
N GLU A 326 -5.44 -14.43 -12.63
CA GLU A 326 -6.00 -15.43 -11.70
C GLU A 326 -7.43 -15.06 -11.32
N VAL A 327 -8.28 -16.08 -11.27
CA VAL A 327 -9.66 -15.99 -10.75
C VAL A 327 -9.77 -16.90 -9.54
N LEU A 328 -10.34 -16.38 -8.45
CA LEU A 328 -10.63 -17.14 -7.25
C LEU A 328 -12.13 -17.43 -7.18
N LEU A 329 -12.50 -18.70 -7.21
CA LEU A 329 -13.92 -19.14 -7.19
C LEU A 329 -14.20 -20.03 -5.98
N GLY A 330 -15.37 -19.82 -5.37
CA GLY A 330 -16.04 -20.78 -4.51
C GLY A 330 -17.08 -21.54 -5.34
N VAL A 331 -17.00 -22.86 -5.38
CA VAL A 331 -17.90 -23.68 -6.20
C VAL A 331 -18.50 -24.80 -5.38
N SER A 332 -19.84 -24.95 -5.44
CA SER A 332 -20.52 -26.10 -4.85
C SER A 332 -20.64 -27.21 -5.88
N ILE A 333 -20.20 -28.41 -5.52
CA ILE A 333 -20.34 -29.61 -6.35
C ILE A 333 -21.11 -30.69 -5.59
N PRO A 334 -21.84 -31.60 -6.28
CA PRO A 334 -22.46 -32.75 -5.62
C PRO A 334 -21.43 -33.63 -4.92
N GLU A 335 -21.70 -34.07 -3.69
CA GLU A 335 -20.84 -35.01 -2.96
C GLU A 335 -21.11 -36.45 -3.39
N GLN A 336 -20.67 -36.78 -4.61
CA GLN A 336 -20.85 -38.13 -5.19
C GLN A 336 -19.62 -38.52 -6.05
N PRO A 337 -19.37 -39.85 -6.17
CA PRO A 337 -18.28 -40.33 -7.00
C PRO A 337 -18.32 -39.78 -8.44
N GLY A 338 -17.22 -39.20 -8.89
CA GLY A 338 -17.09 -38.63 -10.24
C GLY A 338 -17.41 -37.14 -10.36
N ALA A 339 -18.04 -36.49 -9.38
CA ALA A 339 -18.40 -35.06 -9.40
C ALA A 339 -17.14 -34.17 -9.52
N TYR A 340 -16.10 -34.48 -8.75
CA TYR A 340 -14.81 -33.80 -8.86
C TYR A 340 -14.25 -33.82 -10.30
N ARG A 341 -14.24 -35.02 -10.91
CA ARG A 341 -13.75 -35.20 -12.30
C ARG A 341 -14.61 -34.42 -13.30
N ALA A 342 -15.94 -34.40 -13.11
CA ALA A 342 -16.84 -33.63 -13.95
C ALA A 342 -16.57 -32.12 -13.84
N PHE A 343 -16.33 -31.62 -12.61
CA PHE A 343 -15.99 -30.23 -12.38
C PHE A 343 -14.65 -29.83 -13.05
N ILE A 344 -13.57 -30.62 -12.89
CA ILE A 344 -12.28 -30.35 -13.55
C ILE A 344 -12.45 -30.33 -15.08
N ARG A 345 -13.31 -31.19 -15.62
CA ARG A 345 -13.61 -31.18 -17.06
C ARG A 345 -14.34 -29.90 -17.49
N ALA A 346 -15.26 -29.40 -16.66
CA ALA A 346 -15.98 -28.14 -16.92
C ALA A 346 -15.05 -26.91 -16.88
N LEU A 347 -13.99 -26.92 -16.09
CA LEU A 347 -12.96 -25.87 -16.09
C LEU A 347 -12.17 -25.80 -17.41
N GLY A 348 -12.18 -26.86 -18.21
CA GLY A 348 -11.41 -26.95 -19.46
C GLY A 348 -9.88 -27.03 -19.18
N PRO A 349 -9.05 -26.80 -20.22
CA PRO A 349 -7.60 -26.95 -20.12
C PRO A 349 -6.90 -25.73 -19.48
N ARG A 350 -7.46 -25.18 -18.41
CA ARG A 350 -6.89 -24.06 -17.66
C ARG A 350 -5.97 -24.56 -16.56
N ALA A 351 -4.89 -23.84 -16.30
CA ALA A 351 -4.02 -24.14 -15.17
C ALA A 351 -4.72 -23.76 -13.85
N ILE A 352 -4.77 -24.70 -12.93
CA ILE A 352 -5.27 -24.49 -11.57
C ILE A 352 -4.09 -24.02 -10.73
N THR A 353 -4.22 -22.88 -10.08
CA THR A 353 -3.19 -22.29 -9.20
C THR A 353 -3.38 -22.76 -7.77
N GLU A 354 -4.61 -23.05 -7.38
CA GLU A 354 -4.95 -23.49 -6.04
C GLU A 354 -6.25 -24.29 -6.07
N PHE A 355 -6.34 -25.28 -5.19
CA PHE A 355 -7.52 -26.10 -5.07
C PHE A 355 -7.68 -26.62 -3.65
N ASN A 356 -8.72 -26.16 -2.96
CA ASN A 356 -9.06 -26.61 -1.62
C ASN A 356 -10.42 -27.30 -1.66
N TYR A 357 -10.41 -28.56 -1.32
CA TYR A 357 -11.60 -29.39 -1.16
C TYR A 357 -11.54 -30.14 0.17
N ARG A 358 -12.66 -30.14 0.88
CA ARG A 358 -12.83 -30.96 2.06
C ARG A 358 -14.16 -31.68 1.97
N HIS A 359 -14.11 -32.99 2.19
CA HIS A 359 -15.32 -33.80 2.35
C HIS A 359 -16.12 -33.31 3.58
N ALA A 360 -17.38 -33.02 3.37
CA ALA A 360 -18.31 -32.67 4.44
C ALA A 360 -19.52 -33.61 4.41
N PRO A 361 -20.06 -34.00 5.56
CA PRO A 361 -21.31 -34.76 5.60
C PRO A 361 -22.44 -33.91 4.99
N GLY A 362 -22.95 -34.28 3.82
CA GLY A 362 -23.99 -33.55 3.17
C GLY A 362 -24.16 -33.94 1.69
N ALA A 363 -25.08 -33.28 0.98
CA ALA A 363 -25.32 -33.52 -0.43
C ALA A 363 -24.38 -32.81 -1.36
N GLU A 364 -23.66 -31.77 -0.86
CA GLU A 364 -22.76 -30.92 -1.62
C GLU A 364 -21.44 -30.64 -0.88
N ALA A 365 -20.35 -30.60 -1.63
CA ALA A 365 -19.06 -30.15 -1.18
C ALA A 365 -18.75 -28.74 -1.70
N GLN A 366 -18.03 -27.98 -0.89
CA GLN A 366 -17.57 -26.64 -1.24
C GLN A 366 -16.11 -26.69 -1.67
N ILE A 367 -15.82 -26.12 -2.84
CA ILE A 367 -14.48 -26.05 -3.42
C ILE A 367 -14.03 -24.60 -3.44
N PHE A 368 -12.83 -24.35 -2.93
CA PHE A 368 -12.08 -23.14 -3.25
C PHE A 368 -11.11 -23.46 -4.38
N VAL A 369 -11.17 -22.70 -5.48
CA VAL A 369 -10.29 -22.92 -6.63
C VAL A 369 -9.74 -21.61 -7.18
N GLY A 370 -8.42 -21.58 -7.37
CA GLY A 370 -7.72 -20.56 -8.14
C GLY A 370 -7.44 -21.06 -9.56
N ILE A 371 -7.70 -20.25 -10.56
CA ILE A 371 -7.62 -20.64 -11.98
C ILE A 371 -6.89 -19.54 -12.74
N ASN A 372 -5.85 -19.92 -13.49
CA ASN A 372 -5.19 -19.01 -14.43
C ASN A 372 -6.06 -18.74 -15.65
N ILE A 373 -6.18 -17.46 -15.99
CA ILE A 373 -6.84 -16.96 -17.19
C ILE A 373 -5.89 -16.06 -17.98
N ALA A 374 -6.00 -16.06 -19.31
CA ALA A 374 -5.19 -15.23 -20.20
C ALA A 374 -5.97 -14.02 -20.76
N GLY A 375 -7.30 -14.13 -20.84
CA GLY A 375 -8.20 -13.17 -21.46
C GLY A 375 -8.78 -12.12 -20.49
N GLY A 376 -8.22 -11.99 -19.28
CA GLY A 376 -8.63 -10.98 -18.31
C GLY A 376 -10.12 -11.04 -17.93
N LYS A 377 -10.72 -9.88 -17.65
CA LYS A 377 -12.11 -9.75 -17.17
C LYS A 377 -13.16 -10.44 -18.08
N ARG A 378 -12.93 -10.42 -19.40
CA ARG A 378 -13.86 -11.07 -20.35
C ARG A 378 -13.84 -12.58 -20.19
N GLU A 379 -12.67 -13.20 -20.08
CA GLU A 379 -12.55 -14.64 -19.86
C GLU A 379 -13.08 -15.06 -18.48
N LYS A 380 -12.83 -14.25 -17.44
CA LYS A 380 -13.43 -14.47 -16.10
C LYS A 380 -14.94 -14.56 -16.16
N GLN A 381 -15.60 -13.59 -16.81
CA GLN A 381 -17.05 -13.56 -16.95
C GLN A 381 -17.58 -14.75 -17.74
N ALA A 382 -16.91 -15.12 -18.85
CA ALA A 382 -17.28 -16.28 -19.65
C ALA A 382 -17.18 -17.58 -18.83
N LEU A 383 -16.05 -17.80 -18.13
CA LEU A 383 -15.83 -18.97 -17.29
C LEU A 383 -16.93 -19.13 -16.21
N ILE A 384 -17.29 -18.04 -15.54
CA ILE A 384 -18.34 -18.06 -14.51
C ILE A 384 -19.70 -18.39 -15.13
N ALA A 385 -19.99 -17.83 -16.31
CA ALA A 385 -21.24 -18.11 -17.03
C ALA A 385 -21.31 -19.59 -17.46
N ASP A 386 -20.24 -20.12 -18.06
CA ASP A 386 -20.16 -21.52 -18.51
C ASP A 386 -20.36 -22.50 -17.33
N LEU A 387 -19.72 -22.22 -16.18
CA LEU A 387 -19.90 -23.06 -14.99
C LEU A 387 -21.32 -23.01 -14.44
N ARG A 388 -21.97 -21.85 -14.45
CA ARG A 388 -23.37 -21.71 -14.02
C ARG A 388 -24.32 -22.40 -14.97
N GLU A 389 -24.08 -22.33 -16.29
CA GLU A 389 -24.85 -23.06 -17.29
C GLU A 389 -24.71 -24.59 -17.14
N ALA A 390 -23.49 -25.05 -16.74
CA ALA A 390 -23.24 -26.44 -16.38
C ALA A 390 -23.89 -26.89 -15.06
N GLY A 391 -24.64 -26.01 -14.39
CA GLY A 391 -25.37 -26.31 -13.16
C GLY A 391 -24.61 -26.12 -11.84
N TYR A 392 -23.40 -25.54 -11.87
CA TYR A 392 -22.66 -25.27 -10.65
C TYR A 392 -23.09 -23.94 -10.00
N ARG A 393 -23.17 -23.93 -8.67
CA ARG A 393 -23.25 -22.68 -7.92
C ARG A 393 -21.85 -22.11 -7.81
N VAL A 394 -21.64 -20.88 -8.32
CA VAL A 394 -20.33 -20.24 -8.39
C VAL A 394 -20.39 -18.90 -7.70
N LEU A 395 -19.50 -18.69 -6.74
CA LEU A 395 -19.20 -17.43 -6.08
C LEU A 395 -17.86 -16.91 -6.60
N ASP A 396 -17.85 -15.73 -7.23
CA ASP A 396 -16.61 -15.02 -7.57
C ASP A 396 -16.04 -14.39 -6.29
N MET A 397 -14.84 -14.80 -5.92
CA MET A 397 -14.11 -14.31 -4.73
C MET A 397 -12.86 -13.50 -5.08
N SER A 398 -12.63 -13.23 -6.38
CA SER A 398 -11.44 -12.51 -6.85
C SER A 398 -11.29 -11.13 -6.20
N ASP A 399 -12.41 -10.46 -5.90
CA ASP A 399 -12.43 -9.14 -5.25
C ASP A 399 -12.76 -9.22 -3.74
N ASN A 400 -12.85 -10.44 -3.17
CA ASN A 400 -13.17 -10.64 -1.75
C ASN A 400 -11.88 -10.69 -0.91
N GLU A 401 -11.63 -9.62 -0.13
CA GLU A 401 -10.41 -9.50 0.68
C GLU A 401 -10.26 -10.60 1.73
N MET A 402 -11.36 -11.03 2.37
CA MET A 402 -11.33 -12.15 3.32
C MET A 402 -10.91 -13.45 2.62
N ALA A 403 -11.44 -13.70 1.43
CA ALA A 403 -11.09 -14.90 0.67
C ALA A 403 -9.61 -14.89 0.24
N LYS A 404 -9.10 -13.76 -0.25
CA LYS A 404 -7.70 -13.60 -0.68
C LYS A 404 -6.70 -13.75 0.45
N VAL A 405 -7.01 -13.24 1.64
CA VAL A 405 -6.07 -13.15 2.75
C VAL A 405 -6.19 -14.32 3.73
N HIS A 406 -7.38 -14.91 3.87
CA HIS A 406 -7.64 -15.91 4.89
C HIS A 406 -8.16 -17.24 4.34
N VAL A 407 -9.31 -17.25 3.66
CA VAL A 407 -9.95 -18.50 3.19
C VAL A 407 -9.03 -19.31 2.30
N ARG A 408 -8.25 -18.64 1.45
CA ARG A 408 -7.24 -19.24 0.57
C ARG A 408 -6.27 -20.18 1.29
N TYR A 409 -5.99 -19.93 2.56
CA TYR A 409 -4.99 -20.69 3.32
C TYR A 409 -5.59 -21.53 4.45
N MET A 410 -6.91 -21.54 4.55
CA MET A 410 -7.58 -22.26 5.61
C MET A 410 -7.82 -23.72 5.21
N VAL A 411 -7.28 -24.63 6.02
CA VAL A 411 -7.69 -26.03 6.02
C VAL A 411 -8.67 -26.17 7.16
N GLY A 412 -9.95 -26.17 6.88
CA GLY A 412 -10.95 -26.26 7.92
C GLY A 412 -12.35 -26.37 7.36
N GLY A 413 -13.30 -26.50 8.18
CA GLY A 413 -14.72 -26.45 7.91
C GLY A 413 -15.39 -25.87 9.14
N ARG A 414 -16.69 -25.96 9.21
CA ARG A 414 -17.52 -25.53 10.33
C ARG A 414 -17.02 -26.10 11.65
N ALA A 415 -17.00 -25.29 12.70
CA ALA A 415 -16.87 -25.80 14.07
C ALA A 415 -18.18 -26.52 14.44
N VAL A 416 -18.11 -27.85 14.56
CA VAL A 416 -19.28 -28.68 14.88
C VAL A 416 -19.72 -28.38 16.32
N GLY A 417 -21.02 -28.05 16.51
CA GLY A 417 -21.60 -27.81 17.83
C GLY A 417 -21.45 -26.37 18.35
N VAL A 418 -20.92 -25.44 17.57
CA VAL A 418 -20.87 -24.02 17.93
C VAL A 418 -22.15 -23.32 17.43
N ALA A 419 -22.84 -22.66 18.34
CA ALA A 419 -23.96 -21.80 18.03
C ALA A 419 -23.57 -20.34 18.19
N HIS A 420 -24.17 -19.46 17.37
CA HIS A 420 -23.97 -18.02 17.46
C HIS A 420 -22.52 -17.55 17.24
N GLU A 421 -21.80 -18.19 16.34
CA GLU A 421 -20.48 -17.75 15.95
C GLU A 421 -20.56 -16.40 15.26
N ARG A 422 -19.67 -15.47 15.65
CA ARG A 422 -19.39 -14.23 14.94
C ARG A 422 -17.98 -14.23 14.43
N LEU A 423 -17.79 -13.79 13.19
CA LEU A 423 -16.49 -13.75 12.54
C LEU A 423 -15.99 -12.32 12.43
N PHE A 424 -14.78 -12.09 12.89
CA PHE A 424 -14.15 -10.78 12.83
C PHE A 424 -12.78 -10.82 12.19
N ARG A 425 -12.49 -9.83 11.37
CA ARG A 425 -11.16 -9.56 10.84
C ARG A 425 -10.55 -8.39 11.61
N PHE A 426 -9.39 -8.64 12.25
CA PHE A 426 -8.67 -7.64 13.03
C PHE A 426 -7.35 -7.26 12.38
N GLN A 427 -6.85 -6.07 12.74
CA GLN A 427 -5.47 -5.65 12.52
C GLN A 427 -4.77 -5.58 13.88
N PHE A 428 -3.87 -6.53 14.15
CA PHE A 428 -3.09 -6.56 15.38
C PHE A 428 -1.80 -5.79 15.19
N PRO A 429 -1.40 -4.90 16.12
CA PRO A 429 -0.07 -4.29 16.08
C PRO A 429 1.00 -5.39 16.23
N GLU A 430 2.01 -5.38 15.34
CA GLU A 430 3.10 -6.37 15.34
C GLU A 430 4.10 -6.09 16.46
N ARG A 431 3.70 -6.44 17.69
CA ARG A 431 4.53 -6.33 18.88
C ARG A 431 4.23 -7.44 19.87
N PRO A 432 5.23 -7.84 20.70
CA PRO A 432 5.00 -8.78 21.78
C PRO A 432 3.85 -8.36 22.70
N GLY A 433 2.97 -9.29 23.03
CA GLY A 433 1.82 -9.06 23.89
C GLY A 433 0.53 -8.61 23.22
N ALA A 434 0.51 -8.31 21.90
CA ALA A 434 -0.71 -7.91 21.20
C ALA A 434 -1.81 -8.99 21.25
N LEU A 435 -1.44 -10.25 21.09
CA LEU A 435 -2.37 -11.39 21.23
C LEU A 435 -2.91 -11.50 22.66
N MET A 436 -2.05 -11.36 23.68
CA MET A 436 -2.50 -11.41 25.08
C MET A 436 -3.47 -10.28 25.40
N LYS A 437 -3.20 -9.05 24.93
CA LYS A 437 -4.14 -7.93 25.07
C LYS A 437 -5.52 -8.22 24.48
N PHE A 438 -5.56 -8.89 23.31
CA PHE A 438 -6.80 -9.35 22.68
C PHE A 438 -7.52 -10.40 23.54
N LEU A 439 -6.80 -11.41 24.02
CA LEU A 439 -7.37 -12.47 24.86
C LEU A 439 -7.88 -11.91 26.20
N ASP A 440 -7.15 -10.99 26.79
CA ASP A 440 -7.54 -10.32 28.04
C ASP A 440 -8.80 -9.45 27.85
N ALA A 441 -8.92 -8.76 26.71
CA ALA A 441 -10.08 -7.95 26.39
C ALA A 441 -11.34 -8.81 26.18
N LEU A 442 -11.22 -9.95 25.52
CA LEU A 442 -12.32 -10.91 25.39
C LEU A 442 -12.69 -11.54 26.75
N GLY A 443 -11.66 -11.79 27.58
CA GLY A 443 -11.83 -12.47 28.87
C GLY A 443 -12.28 -13.93 28.73
N PRO A 444 -12.47 -14.65 29.84
CA PRO A 444 -12.77 -16.08 29.83
C PRO A 444 -14.21 -16.44 29.46
N GLY A 445 -15.03 -15.45 29.13
CA GLY A 445 -16.46 -15.66 28.84
C GLY A 445 -16.81 -15.90 27.38
N PHE A 446 -15.84 -15.83 26.45
CA PHE A 446 -16.06 -16.05 25.03
C PHE A 446 -15.11 -17.12 24.50
N ASP A 447 -15.68 -18.13 23.83
CA ASP A 447 -14.89 -19.18 23.20
C ASP A 447 -14.47 -18.77 21.80
N ILE A 448 -13.17 -18.88 21.50
CA ILE A 448 -12.61 -18.71 20.18
C ILE A 448 -12.81 -20.01 19.40
N THR A 449 -13.56 -19.94 18.32
CA THR A 449 -13.94 -21.09 17.48
C THR A 449 -13.08 -21.20 16.23
N LEU A 450 -12.48 -20.09 15.83
CA LEU A 450 -11.54 -19.96 14.72
C LEU A 450 -10.53 -18.88 15.06
N PHE A 451 -9.28 -19.15 14.78
CA PHE A 451 -8.22 -18.15 14.88
C PHE A 451 -7.20 -18.38 13.78
N HIS A 452 -7.13 -17.42 12.86
CA HIS A 452 -6.14 -17.40 11.80
C HIS A 452 -5.37 -16.08 11.86
N TYR A 453 -4.07 -16.18 12.08
CA TYR A 453 -3.15 -15.05 12.11
C TYR A 453 -2.19 -15.13 10.94
N ARG A 454 -1.96 -13.98 10.29
CA ARG A 454 -0.98 -13.87 9.24
C ARG A 454 -0.17 -12.60 9.37
N ASN A 455 1.15 -12.76 9.52
CA ASN A 455 2.11 -11.68 9.43
C ASN A 455 2.52 -11.49 7.96
N HIS A 456 2.36 -10.27 7.44
CA HIS A 456 2.74 -9.89 6.08
C HIS A 456 3.97 -8.98 6.04
N GLY A 457 4.74 -8.90 7.14
CA GLY A 457 5.89 -7.99 7.24
C GLY A 457 5.51 -6.51 7.31
N ALA A 458 4.25 -6.20 7.66
CA ALA A 458 3.77 -4.86 7.95
C ALA A 458 3.78 -4.58 9.45
N ASP A 459 3.51 -3.34 9.85
CA ASP A 459 3.40 -2.95 11.27
C ASP A 459 2.19 -3.59 11.97
N TYR A 460 1.28 -4.19 11.20
CA TYR A 460 0.08 -4.85 11.69
C TYR A 460 -0.10 -6.24 11.06
N GLY A 461 -0.34 -7.23 11.89
CA GLY A 461 -0.72 -8.58 11.49
C GLY A 461 -2.21 -8.68 11.17
N ARG A 462 -2.55 -9.54 10.24
CA ARG A 462 -3.94 -9.83 9.85
C ARG A 462 -4.45 -11.03 10.65
N VAL A 463 -5.55 -10.84 11.40
CA VAL A 463 -6.19 -11.87 12.20
C VAL A 463 -7.62 -12.08 11.72
N LEU A 464 -8.01 -13.33 11.52
CA LEU A 464 -9.40 -13.73 11.41
C LEU A 464 -9.75 -14.57 12.64
N ALA A 465 -10.75 -14.13 13.41
CA ALA A 465 -11.20 -14.83 14.59
C ALA A 465 -12.71 -15.08 14.53
N GLY A 466 -13.09 -16.35 14.71
CA GLY A 466 -14.47 -16.74 15.01
C GLY A 466 -14.65 -16.83 16.51
N ILE A 467 -15.73 -16.29 17.03
CA ILE A 467 -16.03 -16.22 18.46
C ILE A 467 -17.49 -16.60 18.69
N ALA A 468 -17.72 -17.54 19.59
CA ALA A 468 -19.08 -17.89 20.03
C ALA A 468 -19.64 -16.77 20.91
N VAL A 469 -20.65 -16.06 20.41
CA VAL A 469 -21.27 -14.91 21.09
C VAL A 469 -22.76 -15.14 21.27
N PRO A 470 -23.21 -15.66 22.42
CA PRO A 470 -24.63 -15.81 22.71
C PRO A 470 -25.39 -14.48 22.56
N PRO A 471 -26.65 -14.48 22.10
CA PRO A 471 -27.41 -13.25 21.89
C PRO A 471 -27.47 -12.31 23.09
N ALA A 472 -27.53 -12.86 24.31
CA ALA A 472 -27.54 -12.10 25.56
C ALA A 472 -26.22 -11.39 25.86
N GLU A 473 -25.10 -11.85 25.29
CA GLU A 473 -23.75 -11.34 25.54
C GLU A 473 -23.25 -10.39 24.45
N ARG A 474 -24.05 -10.15 23.39
CA ARG A 474 -23.63 -9.33 22.24
C ARG A 474 -23.16 -7.91 22.65
N ALA A 475 -23.92 -7.21 23.47
CA ALA A 475 -23.55 -5.86 23.90
C ALA A 475 -22.24 -5.82 24.70
N ARG A 476 -21.99 -6.84 25.55
CA ARG A 476 -20.75 -6.97 26.30
C ARG A 476 -19.58 -7.27 25.37
N PHE A 477 -19.80 -8.13 24.38
CA PHE A 477 -18.79 -8.46 23.37
C PHE A 477 -18.42 -7.23 22.54
N ASP A 478 -19.42 -6.51 22.02
CA ASP A 478 -19.18 -5.33 21.20
C ASP A 478 -18.41 -4.24 21.99
N ALA A 479 -18.74 -4.04 23.26
CA ALA A 479 -18.01 -3.14 24.15
C ALA A 479 -16.54 -3.60 24.39
N ALA A 480 -16.31 -4.91 24.48
CA ALA A 480 -14.96 -5.47 24.63
C ALA A 480 -14.10 -5.25 23.36
N ILE A 481 -14.69 -5.43 22.17
CA ILE A 481 -14.02 -5.16 20.89
C ILE A 481 -13.69 -3.67 20.76
N GLU A 482 -14.61 -2.79 21.10
CA GLU A 482 -14.38 -1.33 21.09
C GLU A 482 -13.27 -0.92 22.08
N ALA A 483 -13.31 -1.44 23.31
CA ALA A 483 -12.29 -1.17 24.32
C ALA A 483 -10.89 -1.70 23.99
N LEU A 484 -10.81 -2.78 23.19
CA LEU A 484 -9.54 -3.31 22.68
C LEU A 484 -8.80 -2.29 21.83
N GLY A 485 -9.55 -1.49 21.04
CA GLY A 485 -9.01 -0.43 20.21
C GLY A 485 -8.25 -0.93 18.96
N TYR A 486 -8.33 -2.22 18.62
CA TYR A 486 -7.79 -2.72 17.37
C TYR A 486 -8.81 -2.53 16.24
N PRO A 487 -8.38 -2.11 15.02
CA PRO A 487 -9.29 -2.07 13.89
C PRO A 487 -9.92 -3.45 13.68
N ALA A 488 -11.25 -3.49 13.69
CA ALA A 488 -12.06 -4.71 13.56
C ALA A 488 -13.13 -4.53 12.49
N THR A 489 -13.34 -5.56 11.69
CA THR A 489 -14.41 -5.63 10.69
C THR A 489 -15.23 -6.88 10.98
N ASP A 490 -16.55 -6.74 11.16
CA ASP A 490 -17.46 -7.88 11.28
C ASP A 490 -17.63 -8.53 9.89
N GLU A 491 -17.26 -9.78 9.78
CA GLU A 491 -17.30 -10.59 8.56
C GLU A 491 -18.36 -11.71 8.65
N THR A 492 -19.23 -11.68 9.67
CA THR A 492 -20.24 -12.71 9.94
C THR A 492 -21.20 -12.91 8.74
N GLU A 493 -21.50 -11.82 8.03
CA GLU A 493 -22.36 -11.85 6.84
C GLU A 493 -21.58 -12.04 5.52
N ASN A 494 -20.25 -12.23 5.59
CA ASN A 494 -19.42 -12.37 4.40
C ASN A 494 -19.80 -13.66 3.64
N PRO A 495 -20.07 -13.58 2.31
CA PRO A 495 -20.46 -14.76 1.52
C PRO A 495 -19.43 -15.89 1.53
N ALA A 496 -18.13 -15.56 1.61
CA ALA A 496 -17.08 -16.56 1.69
C ALA A 496 -17.10 -17.30 3.03
N TYR A 497 -17.38 -16.60 4.15
CA TYR A 497 -17.56 -17.24 5.45
C TYR A 497 -18.74 -18.22 5.41
N ARG A 498 -19.89 -17.77 4.95
CA ARG A 498 -21.10 -18.61 4.85
C ARG A 498 -20.90 -19.87 3.98
N LEU A 499 -20.11 -19.73 2.90
CA LEU A 499 -19.86 -20.84 1.98
C LEU A 499 -18.88 -21.88 2.56
N PHE A 500 -17.79 -21.43 3.21
CA PHE A 500 -16.67 -22.30 3.59
C PHE A 500 -16.61 -22.64 5.08
N LEU A 501 -17.12 -21.80 5.94
CA LEU A 501 -16.93 -21.89 7.38
C LEU A 501 -18.22 -22.05 8.18
N ASP A 502 -19.33 -21.43 7.77
CA ASP A 502 -20.60 -21.48 8.50
C ASP A 502 -21.43 -22.73 8.19
N GLY A 503 -21.29 -23.33 7.03
CA GLY A 503 -22.02 -24.55 6.64
C GLY A 503 -23.52 -24.40 6.48
N GLU A 504 -24.09 -23.19 6.55
CA GLU A 504 -25.44 -22.94 6.07
C GLU A 504 -25.41 -22.89 4.53
N ALA A 505 -26.23 -23.70 3.87
CA ALA A 505 -26.38 -23.65 2.43
C ALA A 505 -26.85 -22.23 2.06
N ALA A 506 -26.08 -21.53 1.23
CA ALA A 506 -26.55 -20.29 0.65
C ALA A 506 -27.88 -20.56 -0.06
N ALA A 507 -28.94 -19.97 0.44
CA ALA A 507 -30.30 -20.10 -0.10
C ALA A 507 -30.39 -19.44 -1.48
#